data_77c1df0c4db50adace6b639e8d305985
#
_entry.id   77c1df0c4db50adace6b639e8d305985
#
_cell.length_a   1.000
_cell.length_b   1.000
_cell.length_c   1.000
_cell.angle_alpha   90.00
_cell.angle_beta   90.00
_cell.angle_gamma   90.00
#
_symmetry.space_group_name_H-M   'P 1'
#
loop_
_entity.id
_entity.type
_entity.pdbx_description
1 polymer ?
#
loop_
_entity_poly.entity_id
_entity_poly.type
_entity_poly.pdbx_seq_one_letter_code
_entity_poly.pdbx_strand_id
1 'polypeptide(L)'
;FISEEVTSYFPEDQCKVHVLVFNIDEIQHEDIQKLRNNLYDLVEYLRLQNIIHALAHPFYSVNDRLTVEHFEKCLLLFKDFELNGDFNPESNESLKLILSALTREDIFRLADKHGFLPKVPDPWEKSLVGGSDDHSSLNIARTFTEVIAADSVDSFLKGISHRETKVISQSSSPQNLARNLYSIAYQFYRNKLGLGDFTPNDGVLKFIDCCLRTDPGEPAGFLNKLHVLRQYRRQKKIAGSAPDTMMELLRRETDKLFAENPRLFMIPEDGSTNCCDIEKQWFVFVKEISNRVLLQFADHLFDHFSGATLFSIFHTIGSAGGFYTLL
;
A
#
# COMPACT_ATOMS: atom_id res chain seq x y z
N PHE A 1 -17.13 -4.88 -11.98
CA PHE A 1 -17.38 -3.43 -12.03
C PHE A 1 -16.07 -2.66 -12.07
N ILE A 2 -16.10 -1.44 -12.67
CA ILE A 2 -14.92 -0.58 -12.77
C ILE A 2 -14.89 0.31 -11.54
N SER A 3 -13.70 0.49 -10.97
CA SER A 3 -13.46 1.37 -9.82
C SER A 3 -12.10 2.03 -9.98
N GLU A 4 -11.92 3.18 -9.36
CA GLU A 4 -10.65 3.89 -9.39
C GLU A 4 -10.33 4.54 -8.05
N GLU A 5 -9.05 4.76 -7.80
CA GLU A 5 -8.56 5.62 -6.74
C GLU A 5 -8.20 6.98 -7.34
N VAL A 6 -8.92 8.01 -6.93
CA VAL A 6 -8.82 9.36 -7.48
C VAL A 6 -7.98 10.23 -6.56
N THR A 7 -6.87 10.77 -7.05
CA THR A 7 -6.16 11.84 -6.36
C THR A 7 -6.95 13.13 -6.46
N SER A 8 -7.37 13.69 -5.33
CA SER A 8 -8.07 14.97 -5.23
C SER A 8 -7.35 15.94 -4.30
N TYR A 9 -7.79 17.19 -4.31
CA TYR A 9 -7.09 18.28 -3.62
C TYR A 9 -8.07 19.16 -2.84
N PHE A 10 -7.67 19.55 -1.64
CA PHE A 10 -8.27 20.69 -0.98
C PHE A 10 -7.85 21.97 -1.73
N PRO A 11 -8.80 22.80 -2.22
CA PRO A 11 -8.46 23.96 -3.04
C PRO A 11 -7.71 25.05 -2.28
N GLU A 12 -7.84 25.10 -0.94
CA GLU A 12 -7.26 26.14 -0.10
C GLU A 12 -5.74 26.08 -0.06
N ASP A 13 -5.16 24.90 -0.03
CA ASP A 13 -3.72 24.72 0.19
C ASP A 13 -3.11 23.59 -0.64
N GLN A 14 -3.91 22.96 -1.50
CA GLN A 14 -3.48 21.83 -2.35
C GLN A 14 -3.05 20.60 -1.54
N CYS A 15 -3.61 20.39 -0.35
CA CYS A 15 -3.48 19.14 0.38
C CYS A 15 -4.11 18.01 -0.44
N LYS A 16 -3.34 16.95 -0.69
CA LYS A 16 -3.79 15.79 -1.47
C LYS A 16 -4.47 14.78 -0.57
N VAL A 17 -5.58 14.24 -1.06
CA VAL A 17 -6.24 13.06 -0.51
C VAL A 17 -6.62 12.13 -1.65
N HIS A 18 -6.78 10.86 -1.33
CA HIS A 18 -7.26 9.89 -2.29
C HIS A 18 -8.71 9.49 -1.97
N VAL A 19 -9.50 9.32 -3.03
CA VAL A 19 -10.91 8.94 -2.95
C VAL A 19 -11.10 7.67 -3.73
N LEU A 20 -11.55 6.62 -3.06
CA LEU A 20 -11.99 5.37 -3.72
C LEU A 20 -13.37 5.60 -4.31
N VAL A 21 -13.53 5.29 -5.58
CA VAL A 21 -14.78 5.45 -6.32
C VAL A 21 -15.16 4.11 -6.94
N PHE A 22 -16.39 3.67 -6.69
CA PHE A 22 -16.83 2.31 -7.04
C PHE A 22 -17.91 2.33 -8.11
N ASN A 23 -17.80 1.39 -9.06
CA ASN A 23 -18.80 1.11 -10.10
C ASN A 23 -19.14 2.32 -10.97
N ILE A 24 -18.15 2.83 -11.66
CA ILE A 24 -18.28 3.95 -12.59
C ILE A 24 -18.20 3.48 -14.04
N ASP A 25 -18.73 4.29 -14.94
CA ASP A 25 -18.55 4.16 -16.38
C ASP A 25 -17.52 5.16 -16.94
N GLU A 26 -17.25 5.10 -18.23
CA GLU A 26 -16.28 5.98 -18.91
C GLU A 26 -16.66 7.46 -18.84
N ILE A 27 -17.95 7.79 -18.92
CA ILE A 27 -18.43 9.18 -18.86
C ILE A 27 -18.21 9.74 -17.45
N GLN A 28 -18.56 8.94 -16.44
CA GLN A 28 -18.34 9.31 -15.04
C GLN A 28 -16.84 9.45 -14.73
N HIS A 29 -15.99 8.58 -15.27
CA HIS A 29 -14.53 8.72 -15.16
C HIS A 29 -14.05 10.06 -15.75
N GLU A 30 -14.50 10.43 -16.97
CA GLU A 30 -14.11 11.70 -17.58
C GLU A 30 -14.55 12.91 -16.75
N ASP A 31 -15.74 12.88 -16.17
CA ASP A 31 -16.24 13.96 -15.32
C ASP A 31 -15.47 14.04 -13.99
N ILE A 32 -15.17 12.91 -13.38
CA ILE A 32 -14.29 12.82 -12.20
C ILE A 32 -12.92 13.44 -12.48
N GLN A 33 -12.31 13.13 -13.64
CA GLN A 33 -11.01 13.70 -14.01
C GLN A 33 -11.03 15.23 -14.19
N LYS A 34 -12.16 15.80 -14.59
CA LYS A 34 -12.33 17.26 -14.68
C LYS A 34 -12.48 17.90 -13.29
N LEU A 35 -13.16 17.21 -12.37
CA LEU A 35 -13.51 17.73 -11.05
C LEU A 35 -12.45 17.46 -9.96
N ARG A 36 -11.56 16.51 -10.16
CA ARG A 36 -10.63 16.02 -9.13
C ARG A 36 -9.70 17.10 -8.51
N ASN A 37 -9.53 18.24 -9.18
CA ASN A 37 -8.70 19.33 -8.67
C ASN A 37 -9.33 20.09 -7.49
N ASN A 38 -10.61 19.83 -7.19
CA ASN A 38 -11.34 20.37 -6.06
C ASN A 38 -12.13 19.27 -5.37
N LEU A 39 -11.70 18.90 -4.16
CA LEU A 39 -12.33 17.81 -3.41
C LEU A 39 -13.81 18.06 -3.13
N TYR A 40 -14.20 19.31 -2.87
CA TYR A 40 -15.59 19.64 -2.57
C TYR A 40 -16.50 19.44 -3.79
N ASP A 41 -16.05 19.85 -4.97
CA ASP A 41 -16.78 19.67 -6.22
C ASP A 41 -16.86 18.20 -6.62
N LEU A 42 -15.76 17.46 -6.43
CA LEU A 42 -15.72 16.03 -6.69
C LEU A 42 -16.72 15.27 -5.80
N VAL A 43 -16.67 15.48 -4.48
CA VAL A 43 -17.58 14.80 -3.53
C VAL A 43 -19.03 15.16 -3.80
N GLU A 44 -19.32 16.42 -4.13
CA GLU A 44 -20.69 16.85 -4.49
C GLU A 44 -21.18 16.15 -5.75
N TYR A 45 -20.35 16.02 -6.78
CA TYR A 45 -20.67 15.27 -8.00
C TYR A 45 -20.95 13.80 -7.69
N LEU A 46 -20.04 13.13 -6.95
CA LEU A 46 -20.18 11.72 -6.58
C LEU A 46 -21.51 11.48 -5.84
N ARG A 47 -21.84 12.37 -4.90
CA ARG A 47 -23.09 12.34 -4.15
C ARG A 47 -24.31 12.49 -5.05
N LEU A 48 -24.32 13.51 -5.95
CA LEU A 48 -25.44 13.78 -6.83
C LEU A 48 -25.69 12.66 -7.86
N GLN A 49 -24.62 12.00 -8.28
CA GLN A 49 -24.69 10.83 -9.18
C GLN A 49 -24.95 9.52 -8.45
N ASN A 50 -25.09 9.53 -7.11
CA ASN A 50 -25.22 8.35 -6.26
C ASN A 50 -24.06 7.33 -6.46
N ILE A 51 -22.86 7.82 -6.75
CA ILE A 51 -21.67 7.00 -6.89
C ILE A 51 -21.13 6.67 -5.50
N ILE A 52 -20.94 5.39 -5.21
CA ILE A 52 -20.36 4.92 -3.94
C ILE A 52 -18.90 5.34 -3.90
N HIS A 53 -18.49 5.95 -2.80
CA HIS A 53 -17.13 6.43 -2.63
C HIS A 53 -16.70 6.42 -1.16
N ALA A 54 -15.39 6.29 -0.92
CA ALA A 54 -14.80 6.29 0.41
C ALA A 54 -13.52 7.12 0.44
N LEU A 55 -13.18 7.68 1.59
CA LEU A 55 -11.87 8.28 1.80
C LEU A 55 -10.82 7.17 1.96
N ALA A 56 -9.84 7.13 1.05
CA ALA A 56 -8.73 6.20 1.13
C ALA A 56 -7.76 6.59 2.24
N HIS A 57 -7.14 5.60 2.88
CA HIS A 57 -6.04 5.75 3.87
C HIS A 57 -6.04 7.10 4.62
N PRO A 58 -7.05 7.41 5.47
CA PRO A 58 -7.38 8.75 5.96
C PRO A 58 -6.26 9.48 6.72
N PHE A 59 -5.28 8.75 7.24
CA PHE A 59 -4.16 9.29 8.02
C PHE A 59 -2.86 9.36 7.23
N TYR A 60 -2.88 9.01 5.94
CA TYR A 60 -1.70 9.09 5.10
C TYR A 60 -1.58 10.45 4.41
N SER A 61 -0.49 11.15 4.69
CA SER A 61 -0.21 12.44 4.06
C SER A 61 0.48 12.28 2.71
N VAL A 62 -0.29 12.25 1.62
CA VAL A 62 0.21 12.00 0.26
C VAL A 62 1.27 13.02 -0.18
N ASN A 63 1.18 14.27 0.31
CA ASN A 63 2.12 15.36 -0.04
C ASN A 63 2.56 16.19 1.17
N ASP A 64 2.62 15.59 2.34
CA ASP A 64 3.05 16.20 3.60
C ASP A 64 2.25 17.42 4.05
N ARG A 65 1.01 17.59 3.54
CA ARG A 65 0.12 18.72 3.89
C ARG A 65 -1.10 18.33 4.71
N LEU A 66 -1.33 17.04 4.92
CA LEU A 66 -2.49 16.57 5.69
C LEU A 66 -2.37 17.03 7.15
N THR A 67 -3.43 17.66 7.65
CA THR A 67 -3.56 18.13 9.03
C THR A 67 -4.81 17.58 9.67
N VAL A 68 -4.95 17.76 10.99
CA VAL A 68 -6.18 17.43 11.72
C VAL A 68 -7.39 18.17 11.14
N GLU A 69 -7.23 19.44 10.72
CA GLU A 69 -8.31 20.21 10.13
C GLU A 69 -8.81 19.62 8.80
N HIS A 70 -7.93 19.07 7.98
CA HIS A 70 -8.31 18.35 6.77
C HIS A 70 -9.10 17.08 7.09
N PHE A 71 -8.65 16.32 8.10
CA PHE A 71 -9.38 15.12 8.52
C PHE A 71 -10.76 15.47 9.11
N GLU A 72 -10.87 16.53 9.91
CA GLU A 72 -12.15 17.04 10.40
C GLU A 72 -13.10 17.41 9.24
N LYS A 73 -12.60 18.09 8.21
CA LYS A 73 -13.37 18.37 6.99
C LYS A 73 -13.80 17.08 6.27
N CYS A 74 -12.91 16.08 6.19
CA CYS A 74 -13.26 14.78 5.64
C CYS A 74 -14.38 14.08 6.44
N LEU A 75 -14.45 14.25 7.76
CA LEU A 75 -15.58 13.75 8.56
C LEU A 75 -16.92 14.37 8.16
N LEU A 76 -16.92 15.59 7.63
CA LEU A 76 -18.12 16.25 7.12
C LEU A 76 -18.47 15.86 5.67
N LEU A 77 -17.45 15.46 4.87
CA LEU A 77 -17.59 15.16 3.47
C LEU A 77 -17.94 13.70 3.18
N PHE A 78 -17.33 12.77 3.91
CA PHE A 78 -17.40 11.34 3.63
C PHE A 78 -18.25 10.58 4.65
N LYS A 79 -18.93 9.55 4.15
CA LYS A 79 -19.62 8.54 4.95
C LYS A 79 -18.70 7.35 5.22
N ASP A 80 -17.99 6.90 4.19
CA ASP A 80 -17.22 5.67 4.18
C ASP A 80 -15.70 5.98 4.24
N PHE A 81 -14.97 5.21 5.05
CA PHE A 81 -13.54 5.38 5.30
C PHE A 81 -12.82 4.05 5.12
N GLU A 82 -11.63 4.09 4.54
CA GLU A 82 -10.85 2.90 4.31
C GLU A 82 -10.01 2.51 5.53
N LEU A 83 -10.07 1.22 5.89
CA LEU A 83 -9.02 0.55 6.65
C LEU A 83 -7.99 0.00 5.68
N ASN A 84 -6.81 0.58 5.70
CA ASN A 84 -5.76 0.28 4.73
C ASN A 84 -4.89 -0.88 5.22
N GLY A 85 -4.64 -1.85 4.33
CA GLY A 85 -3.90 -3.07 4.64
C GLY A 85 -2.38 -2.92 4.62
N ASP A 86 -1.86 -1.87 4.00
CA ASP A 86 -0.41 -1.65 3.87
C ASP A 86 0.14 -0.73 4.98
N PHE A 87 -0.75 -0.07 5.73
CA PHE A 87 -0.36 0.82 6.81
C PHE A 87 -0.26 0.13 8.17
N ASN A 88 0.24 0.91 9.11
CA ASN A 88 0.45 0.45 10.47
C ASN A 88 -0.91 0.15 11.16
N PRO A 89 -0.99 -0.95 11.93
CA PRO A 89 -2.22 -1.37 12.60
C PRO A 89 -2.79 -0.33 13.55
N GLU A 90 -1.94 0.46 14.20
CA GLU A 90 -2.30 1.47 15.18
C GLU A 90 -3.09 2.61 14.54
N SER A 91 -2.75 3.00 13.30
CA SER A 91 -3.51 4.00 12.53
C SER A 91 -4.93 3.50 12.24
N ASN A 92 -5.08 2.25 11.83
CA ASN A 92 -6.38 1.65 11.59
C ASN A 92 -7.23 1.54 12.87
N GLU A 93 -6.63 1.16 13.99
CA GLU A 93 -7.34 1.11 15.29
C GLU A 93 -7.72 2.51 15.78
N SER A 94 -6.85 3.50 15.63
CA SER A 94 -7.15 4.90 15.94
C SER A 94 -8.31 5.42 15.10
N LEU A 95 -8.34 5.10 13.80
CA LEU A 95 -9.46 5.47 12.93
C LEU A 95 -10.77 4.85 13.41
N LYS A 96 -10.80 3.55 13.71
CA LYS A 96 -11.98 2.87 14.26
C LYS A 96 -12.49 3.53 15.52
N LEU A 97 -11.58 3.83 16.46
CA LEU A 97 -11.94 4.46 17.73
C LEU A 97 -12.55 5.85 17.50
N ILE A 98 -11.93 6.69 16.66
CA ILE A 98 -12.44 8.04 16.35
C ILE A 98 -13.83 7.92 15.71
N LEU A 99 -13.99 7.09 14.68
CA LEU A 99 -15.26 6.99 13.96
C LEU A 99 -16.38 6.39 14.83
N SER A 100 -16.07 5.46 15.72
CA SER A 100 -17.05 4.86 16.64
C SER A 100 -17.45 5.77 17.79
N ALA A 101 -16.58 6.71 18.18
CA ALA A 101 -16.86 7.68 19.24
C ALA A 101 -17.57 8.95 18.75
N LEU A 102 -17.70 9.12 17.43
CA LEU A 102 -18.24 10.33 16.83
C LEU A 102 -19.72 10.51 17.15
N THR A 103 -20.06 11.65 17.71
CA THR A 103 -21.43 12.00 18.08
C THR A 103 -22.04 13.02 17.13
N ARG A 104 -23.37 13.17 17.21
CA ARG A 104 -24.08 14.21 16.45
C ARG A 104 -23.59 15.61 16.83
N GLU A 105 -23.35 15.85 18.10
CA GLU A 105 -22.84 17.10 18.65
C GLU A 105 -21.44 17.43 18.11
N ASP A 106 -20.58 16.42 17.99
CA ASP A 106 -19.25 16.58 17.40
C ASP A 106 -19.34 17.05 15.95
N ILE A 107 -20.19 16.42 15.17
CA ILE A 107 -20.39 16.79 13.75
C ILE A 107 -20.89 18.24 13.62
N PHE A 108 -21.85 18.66 14.43
CA PHE A 108 -22.32 20.05 14.36
C PHE A 108 -21.25 21.04 14.80
N ARG A 109 -20.47 20.71 15.83
CA ARG A 109 -19.33 21.53 16.27
C ARG A 109 -18.28 21.66 15.14
N LEU A 110 -17.99 20.57 14.42
CA LEU A 110 -17.07 20.59 13.29
C LEU A 110 -17.65 21.42 12.13
N ALA A 111 -18.96 21.30 11.85
CA ALA A 111 -19.63 22.07 10.82
C ALA A 111 -19.56 23.58 11.12
N ASP A 112 -19.79 23.99 12.35
CA ASP A 112 -19.64 25.37 12.80
C ASP A 112 -18.18 25.83 12.70
N LYS A 113 -17.22 25.02 13.13
CA LYS A 113 -15.79 25.31 13.05
C LYS A 113 -15.31 25.57 11.62
N HIS A 114 -15.74 24.73 10.67
CA HIS A 114 -15.29 24.79 9.29
C HIS A 114 -16.20 25.59 8.36
N GLY A 115 -17.36 26.03 8.83
CA GLY A 115 -18.26 26.91 8.10
C GLY A 115 -19.04 26.23 6.95
N PHE A 116 -19.18 24.90 6.97
CA PHE A 116 -20.01 24.20 6.00
C PHE A 116 -20.74 22.99 6.64
N LEU A 117 -21.91 22.67 6.08
CA LEU A 117 -22.72 21.56 6.55
C LEU A 117 -22.23 20.21 6.01
N PRO A 118 -22.48 19.14 6.78
CA PRO A 118 -22.17 17.79 6.31
C PRO A 118 -22.85 17.48 4.98
N LYS A 119 -22.16 16.75 4.12
CA LYS A 119 -22.65 16.42 2.75
C LYS A 119 -23.33 15.05 2.70
N VAL A 120 -23.34 14.30 3.80
CA VAL A 120 -23.89 12.93 3.87
C VAL A 120 -25.04 12.87 4.88
N PRO A 121 -26.04 11.98 4.69
CA PRO A 121 -27.07 11.74 5.70
C PRO A 121 -26.45 11.04 6.93
N ASP A 122 -27.01 11.30 8.09
CA ASP A 122 -26.54 10.75 9.38
C ASP A 122 -25.02 10.80 9.52
N PRO A 123 -24.41 12.01 9.45
CA PRO A 123 -22.97 12.17 9.25
C PRO A 123 -22.13 11.74 10.45
N TRP A 124 -22.74 11.47 11.60
CA TRP A 124 -22.10 10.86 12.77
C TRP A 124 -21.98 9.33 12.66
N GLU A 125 -22.78 8.72 11.79
CA GLU A 125 -22.70 7.30 11.51
C GLU A 125 -21.75 7.05 10.33
N LYS A 126 -20.55 6.59 10.64
CA LYS A 126 -19.53 6.27 9.65
C LYS A 126 -19.53 4.78 9.36
N SER A 127 -19.01 4.43 8.19
CA SER A 127 -18.86 3.07 7.73
C SER A 127 -17.42 2.81 7.30
N LEU A 128 -17.02 1.55 7.31
CA LEU A 128 -15.67 1.14 6.99
C LEU A 128 -15.66 0.24 5.77
N VAL A 129 -14.74 0.50 4.86
CA VAL A 129 -14.37 -0.39 3.77
C VAL A 129 -12.91 -0.82 3.95
N GLY A 130 -12.51 -1.94 3.39
CA GLY A 130 -11.14 -2.44 3.46
C GLY A 130 -10.50 -2.47 2.08
N GLY A 131 -9.28 -1.97 1.99
CA GLY A 131 -8.43 -2.06 0.80
C GLY A 131 -7.03 -2.51 1.17
N SER A 132 -6.38 -3.29 0.31
CA SER A 132 -5.00 -3.73 0.54
C SER A 132 -3.98 -2.65 0.22
N ASP A 133 -4.31 -1.71 -0.67
CA ASP A 133 -3.41 -0.68 -1.21
C ASP A 133 -2.06 -1.26 -1.69
N ASP A 134 -2.12 -2.48 -2.22
CA ASP A 134 -0.93 -3.26 -2.53
C ASP A 134 -0.35 -2.89 -3.90
N HIS A 135 0.77 -2.21 -3.89
CA HIS A 135 1.54 -1.85 -5.09
C HIS A 135 2.56 -2.92 -5.49
N SER A 136 2.73 -3.96 -4.67
CA SER A 136 3.74 -4.99 -4.87
C SER A 136 3.22 -6.25 -5.56
N SER A 137 1.91 -6.42 -5.64
CA SER A 137 1.20 -7.66 -6.00
C SER A 137 1.44 -8.84 -5.03
N LEU A 138 2.03 -8.58 -3.85
CA LEU A 138 2.33 -9.61 -2.84
C LEU A 138 1.23 -9.77 -1.81
N ASN A 139 0.45 -8.72 -1.58
CA ASN A 139 -0.52 -8.63 -0.49
C ASN A 139 -1.94 -8.30 -0.97
N ILE A 140 -2.23 -8.49 -2.26
CA ILE A 140 -3.57 -8.32 -2.82
C ILE A 140 -4.56 -9.11 -1.97
N ALA A 141 -5.67 -8.45 -1.58
CA ALA A 141 -6.73 -9.02 -0.76
C ALA A 141 -6.31 -9.51 0.65
N ARG A 142 -5.21 -9.02 1.22
CA ARG A 142 -4.92 -9.21 2.65
C ARG A 142 -5.83 -8.38 3.54
N THR A 143 -6.29 -7.25 3.02
CA THR A 143 -7.36 -6.43 3.60
C THR A 143 -8.41 -6.22 2.53
N PHE A 144 -9.66 -6.51 2.84
CA PHE A 144 -10.77 -6.42 1.90
C PHE A 144 -12.10 -6.21 2.62
N THR A 145 -13.08 -5.74 1.85
CA THR A 145 -14.46 -5.59 2.29
C THR A 145 -15.24 -6.87 2.02
N GLU A 146 -15.91 -7.39 3.02
CA GLU A 146 -16.88 -8.48 2.94
C GLU A 146 -18.29 -7.91 3.11
N VAL A 147 -19.22 -8.33 2.25
CA VAL A 147 -20.65 -8.12 2.40
C VAL A 147 -21.33 -9.49 2.49
N ILE A 148 -21.97 -9.77 3.62
CA ILE A 148 -22.55 -11.09 3.88
C ILE A 148 -23.70 -11.34 2.91
N ALA A 149 -23.73 -12.54 2.33
CA ALA A 149 -24.74 -13.00 1.38
C ALA A 149 -24.87 -12.18 0.08
N ALA A 150 -23.89 -11.38 -0.29
CA ALA A 150 -23.84 -10.76 -1.60
C ALA A 150 -23.51 -11.82 -2.66
N ASP A 151 -24.42 -12.01 -3.62
CA ASP A 151 -24.33 -12.99 -4.70
C ASP A 151 -24.12 -12.34 -6.08
N SER A 152 -24.09 -11.01 -6.12
CA SER A 152 -23.92 -10.20 -7.32
C SER A 152 -23.17 -8.90 -6.99
N VAL A 153 -22.67 -8.22 -8.03
CA VAL A 153 -22.07 -6.88 -7.91
C VAL A 153 -23.07 -5.90 -7.31
N ASP A 154 -24.34 -5.95 -7.76
CA ASP A 154 -25.37 -5.05 -7.27
C ASP A 154 -25.69 -5.25 -5.79
N SER A 155 -25.76 -6.52 -5.32
CA SER A 155 -25.98 -6.82 -3.90
C SER A 155 -24.78 -6.42 -3.05
N PHE A 156 -23.56 -6.60 -3.56
CA PHE A 156 -22.34 -6.14 -2.90
C PHE A 156 -22.32 -4.61 -2.74
N LEU A 157 -22.59 -3.86 -3.81
CA LEU A 157 -22.62 -2.40 -3.78
C LEU A 157 -23.72 -1.85 -2.88
N LYS A 158 -24.91 -2.49 -2.87
CA LYS A 158 -25.99 -2.17 -1.93
C LYS A 158 -25.55 -2.40 -0.48
N GLY A 159 -24.84 -3.49 -0.19
CA GLY A 159 -24.31 -3.77 1.14
C GLY A 159 -23.37 -2.67 1.62
N ILE A 160 -22.48 -2.16 0.75
CA ILE A 160 -21.64 -1.00 1.09
C ILE A 160 -22.52 0.21 1.42
N SER A 161 -23.46 0.56 0.54
CA SER A 161 -24.34 1.72 0.75
C SER A 161 -25.18 1.63 2.03
N HIS A 162 -25.57 0.42 2.45
CA HIS A 162 -26.37 0.17 3.65
C HIS A 162 -25.53 -0.08 4.91
N ARG A 163 -24.20 0.02 4.84
CA ARG A 163 -23.28 -0.24 5.97
C ARG A 163 -23.30 -1.70 6.45
N GLU A 164 -23.60 -2.63 5.55
CA GLU A 164 -23.61 -4.07 5.81
C GLU A 164 -22.24 -4.68 5.50
N THR A 165 -21.19 -3.90 5.73
CA THR A 165 -19.82 -4.26 5.44
C THR A 165 -19.11 -4.79 6.67
N LYS A 166 -18.23 -5.76 6.45
CA LYS A 166 -17.23 -6.19 7.41
C LYS A 166 -15.85 -6.10 6.77
N VAL A 167 -14.94 -5.42 7.42
CA VAL A 167 -13.55 -5.40 6.97
C VAL A 167 -12.81 -6.59 7.53
N ILE A 168 -12.24 -7.40 6.63
CA ILE A 168 -11.31 -8.48 6.96
C ILE A 168 -9.92 -7.93 6.71
N SER A 169 -9.10 -7.85 7.75
CA SER A 169 -7.76 -7.27 7.67
C SER A 169 -6.73 -8.16 8.33
N GLN A 170 -5.62 -8.35 7.63
CA GLN A 170 -4.38 -8.87 8.21
C GLN A 170 -3.44 -7.70 8.40
N SER A 171 -3.04 -7.47 9.63
CA SER A 171 -2.12 -6.39 9.97
C SER A 171 -0.84 -6.43 9.14
N SER A 172 -0.43 -5.27 8.64
CA SER A 172 0.87 -5.11 8.02
C SER A 172 1.97 -5.13 9.09
N SER A 173 3.19 -5.41 8.65
CA SER A 173 4.37 -5.34 9.50
C SER A 173 5.47 -4.59 8.76
N PRO A 174 6.48 -4.03 9.45
CA PRO A 174 7.62 -3.40 8.80
C PRO A 174 8.31 -4.31 7.80
N GLN A 175 8.34 -5.62 8.07
CA GLN A 175 8.90 -6.61 7.17
C GLN A 175 8.09 -6.73 5.87
N ASN A 176 6.75 -6.76 5.98
CA ASN A 176 5.88 -6.82 4.81
C ASN A 176 6.04 -5.57 3.94
N LEU A 177 6.05 -4.40 4.58
CA LEU A 177 6.21 -3.14 3.86
C LEU A 177 7.58 -3.03 3.20
N ALA A 178 8.67 -3.43 3.90
CA ALA A 178 10.00 -3.50 3.30
C ALA A 178 10.03 -4.45 2.09
N ARG A 179 9.39 -5.62 2.20
CA ARG A 179 9.27 -6.58 1.09
C ARG A 179 8.49 -6.00 -0.10
N ASN A 180 7.42 -5.25 0.16
CA ASN A 180 6.66 -4.56 -0.87
C ASN A 180 7.52 -3.55 -1.63
N LEU A 181 8.28 -2.72 -0.92
CA LEU A 181 9.21 -1.76 -1.53
C LEU A 181 10.25 -2.43 -2.41
N TYR A 182 10.82 -3.56 -1.99
CA TYR A 182 11.74 -4.32 -2.83
C TYR A 182 11.07 -4.86 -4.08
N SER A 183 9.87 -5.42 -3.96
CA SER A 183 9.12 -5.94 -5.09
C SER A 183 8.79 -4.84 -6.10
N ILE A 184 8.31 -3.70 -5.64
CA ILE A 184 8.02 -2.54 -6.49
C ILE A 184 9.28 -2.06 -7.21
N ALA A 185 10.39 -1.86 -6.49
CA ALA A 185 11.65 -1.43 -7.06
C ALA A 185 12.18 -2.44 -8.09
N TYR A 186 12.13 -3.72 -7.77
CA TYR A 186 12.55 -4.78 -8.70
C TYR A 186 11.70 -4.77 -9.97
N GLN A 187 10.38 -4.74 -9.86
CA GLN A 187 9.48 -4.73 -11.02
C GLN A 187 9.71 -3.48 -11.89
N PHE A 188 9.86 -2.33 -11.26
CA PHE A 188 10.17 -1.07 -11.97
C PHE A 188 11.47 -1.18 -12.76
N TYR A 189 12.57 -1.59 -12.14
CA TYR A 189 13.86 -1.71 -12.81
C TYR A 189 13.89 -2.82 -13.84
N ARG A 190 13.26 -3.94 -13.56
CA ARG A 190 13.10 -5.04 -14.54
C ARG A 190 12.46 -4.55 -15.83
N ASN A 191 11.37 -3.80 -15.72
CA ASN A 191 10.68 -3.24 -16.88
C ASN A 191 11.50 -2.15 -17.57
N LYS A 192 12.03 -1.20 -16.79
CA LYS A 192 12.80 -0.07 -17.31
C LYS A 192 14.08 -0.48 -18.04
N LEU A 193 14.74 -1.54 -17.58
CA LEU A 193 16.01 -2.03 -18.13
C LEU A 193 15.80 -3.17 -19.13
N GLY A 194 14.56 -3.59 -19.43
CA GLY A 194 14.27 -4.71 -20.33
C GLY A 194 14.84 -6.04 -19.84
N LEU A 195 15.01 -6.23 -18.53
CA LEU A 195 15.63 -7.43 -17.96
C LEU A 195 14.78 -8.69 -18.16
N GLY A 196 13.52 -8.56 -18.56
CA GLY A 196 12.61 -9.68 -18.82
C GLY A 196 13.17 -10.66 -19.85
N ASP A 197 13.85 -10.16 -20.88
CA ASP A 197 14.45 -10.97 -21.96
C ASP A 197 15.72 -11.70 -21.52
N PHE A 198 16.42 -11.19 -20.51
CA PHE A 198 17.67 -11.77 -19.98
C PHE A 198 17.43 -12.74 -18.83
N THR A 199 16.34 -12.58 -18.07
CA THR A 199 15.99 -13.42 -16.91
C THR A 199 16.02 -14.93 -17.22
N PRO A 200 15.57 -15.43 -18.40
CA PRO A 200 15.60 -16.86 -18.71
C PRO A 200 16.99 -17.47 -18.78
N ASN A 201 18.01 -16.66 -19.06
CA ASN A 201 19.36 -17.12 -19.34
C ASN A 201 20.36 -16.83 -18.21
N ASP A 202 20.03 -15.92 -17.28
CA ASP A 202 20.89 -15.53 -16.18
C ASP A 202 20.44 -16.14 -14.84
N GLY A 203 21.34 -16.86 -14.17
CA GLY A 203 21.04 -17.57 -12.92
C GLY A 203 20.74 -16.62 -11.75
N VAL A 204 21.40 -15.45 -11.72
CA VAL A 204 21.21 -14.45 -10.65
C VAL A 204 19.90 -13.69 -10.85
N LEU A 205 19.61 -13.26 -12.08
CA LEU A 205 18.33 -12.62 -12.39
C LEU A 205 17.16 -13.56 -12.15
N LYS A 206 17.31 -14.86 -12.47
CA LYS A 206 16.31 -15.89 -12.12
C LYS A 206 16.10 -16.02 -10.62
N PHE A 207 17.18 -15.98 -9.87
CA PHE A 207 17.11 -16.06 -8.41
C PHE A 207 16.39 -14.84 -7.85
N ILE A 208 16.76 -13.63 -8.26
CA ILE A 208 16.11 -12.38 -7.84
C ILE A 208 14.64 -12.38 -8.27
N ASP A 209 14.33 -12.78 -9.49
CA ASP A 209 12.96 -12.90 -10.01
C ASP A 209 12.12 -13.88 -9.15
N CYS A 210 12.70 -15.03 -8.80
CA CYS A 210 12.02 -16.02 -7.96
C CYS A 210 11.76 -15.53 -6.53
N CYS A 211 12.66 -14.69 -5.97
CA CYS A 211 12.53 -14.13 -4.62
C CYS A 211 11.49 -12.99 -4.54
N LEU A 212 11.33 -12.24 -5.63
CA LEU A 212 10.55 -10.99 -5.66
C LEU A 212 9.28 -11.08 -6.53
N ARG A 213 9.11 -12.16 -7.29
CA ARG A 213 7.91 -12.39 -8.10
C ARG A 213 6.78 -12.92 -7.25
N THR A 214 5.60 -12.42 -7.51
CA THR A 214 4.35 -12.87 -6.91
C THR A 214 3.56 -13.82 -7.79
N ASP A 215 3.79 -13.74 -9.11
CA ASP A 215 3.06 -14.53 -10.09
C ASP A 215 3.82 -15.84 -10.35
N PRO A 216 3.20 -17.02 -10.17
CA PRO A 216 3.80 -18.30 -10.50
C PRO A 216 4.12 -18.47 -12.00
N GLY A 217 3.83 -17.47 -12.83
CA GLY A 217 4.03 -17.52 -14.28
C GLY A 217 3.07 -18.49 -14.98
N GLU A 218 2.89 -18.35 -16.28
CA GLU A 218 2.13 -19.33 -17.07
C GLU A 218 2.66 -20.74 -16.82
N PRO A 219 1.79 -21.76 -16.73
CA PRO A 219 2.21 -23.13 -16.48
C PRO A 219 3.14 -23.59 -17.62
N ALA A 220 4.42 -23.57 -17.35
CA ALA A 220 5.43 -24.04 -18.29
C ALA A 220 5.10 -25.47 -18.72
N GLY A 221 5.18 -25.77 -20.02
CA GLY A 221 4.99 -27.10 -20.57
C GLY A 221 5.85 -28.15 -19.85
N PHE A 222 5.42 -29.41 -19.85
CA PHE A 222 6.02 -30.49 -19.07
C PHE A 222 7.55 -30.60 -19.18
N LEU A 223 8.12 -30.35 -20.37
CA LEU A 223 9.57 -30.32 -20.59
C LEU A 223 10.28 -29.14 -19.93
N ASN A 224 9.64 -27.99 -19.91
CA ASN A 224 10.14 -26.81 -19.17
C ASN A 224 10.07 -27.02 -17.65
N LYS A 225 9.03 -27.71 -17.14
CA LYS A 225 8.95 -28.10 -15.72
C LYS A 225 10.09 -29.03 -15.32
N LEU A 226 10.46 -29.99 -16.16
CA LEU A 226 11.60 -30.89 -15.92
C LEU A 226 12.94 -30.14 -15.96
N HIS A 227 13.10 -29.19 -16.86
CA HIS A 227 14.32 -28.38 -16.98
C HIS A 227 14.44 -27.42 -15.76
N VAL A 228 13.35 -26.74 -15.39
CA VAL A 228 13.25 -25.89 -14.21
C VAL A 228 13.48 -26.72 -12.93
N LEU A 229 12.90 -27.91 -12.81
CA LEU A 229 13.12 -28.80 -11.67
C LEU A 229 14.58 -29.29 -11.55
N ARG A 230 15.25 -29.54 -12.68
CA ARG A 230 16.68 -29.92 -12.70
C ARG A 230 17.56 -28.72 -12.30
N GLN A 231 17.28 -27.52 -12.81
CA GLN A 231 17.97 -26.31 -12.42
C GLN A 231 17.63 -25.93 -10.96
N TYR A 232 16.36 -26.03 -10.55
CA TYR A 232 15.92 -25.81 -9.17
C TYR A 232 16.61 -26.76 -8.17
N ARG A 233 16.77 -28.06 -8.50
CA ARG A 233 17.52 -29.01 -7.66
C ARG A 233 19.02 -28.70 -7.60
N ARG A 234 19.59 -28.14 -8.66
CA ARG A 234 20.99 -27.68 -8.70
C ARG A 234 21.16 -26.38 -7.91
N GLN A 235 20.20 -25.47 -8.02
CA GLN A 235 20.16 -24.19 -7.29
C GLN A 235 19.75 -24.36 -5.83
N LYS A 236 18.88 -25.33 -5.50
CA LYS A 236 18.52 -25.66 -4.10
C LYS A 236 19.72 -26.15 -3.26
N LYS A 237 20.76 -26.67 -3.92
CA LYS A 237 22.05 -26.93 -3.27
C LYS A 237 22.88 -25.67 -2.99
N ILE A 238 22.62 -24.58 -3.72
CA ILE A 238 23.35 -23.30 -3.66
C ILE A 238 22.56 -22.28 -2.84
N ALA A 239 21.26 -22.29 -2.97
CA ALA A 239 20.34 -21.32 -2.35
C ALA A 239 19.35 -22.03 -1.44
N GLY A 240 19.76 -22.65 -0.37
CA GLY A 240 18.78 -23.20 0.59
C GLY A 240 17.65 -22.19 0.78
N SER A 241 16.44 -22.44 0.27
CA SER A 241 15.21 -21.64 0.29
C SER A 241 15.41 -20.11 0.30
N ALA A 242 15.65 -19.54 -0.89
CA ALA A 242 15.86 -18.10 -1.02
C ALA A 242 14.75 -17.21 -0.43
N PRO A 243 13.44 -17.55 -0.53
CA PRO A 243 12.37 -16.81 0.15
C PRO A 243 12.50 -16.83 1.68
N ASP A 244 12.86 -17.99 2.26
CA ASP A 244 13.04 -18.12 3.70
C ASP A 244 14.24 -17.31 4.18
N THR A 245 15.31 -17.26 3.38
CA THR A 245 16.52 -16.48 3.70
C THR A 245 16.22 -14.98 3.69
N MET A 246 15.45 -14.48 2.74
CA MET A 246 15.07 -13.05 2.70
C MET A 246 14.16 -12.69 3.88
N MET A 247 13.17 -13.53 4.19
CA MET A 247 12.28 -13.30 5.33
C MET A 247 13.03 -13.40 6.66
N GLU A 248 14.00 -14.29 6.76
CA GLU A 248 14.83 -14.43 7.95
C GLU A 248 15.79 -13.24 8.14
N LEU A 249 16.35 -12.71 7.02
CA LEU A 249 17.13 -11.48 7.04
C LEU A 249 16.28 -10.28 7.47
N LEU A 250 15.09 -10.12 6.89
CA LEU A 250 14.15 -9.07 7.24
C LEU A 250 13.79 -9.12 8.72
N ARG A 251 13.42 -10.30 9.22
CA ARG A 251 13.08 -10.51 10.63
C ARG A 251 14.25 -10.15 11.55
N ARG A 252 15.44 -10.67 11.27
CA ARG A 252 16.64 -10.43 12.07
C ARG A 252 17.01 -8.95 12.14
N GLU A 253 16.98 -8.24 10.99
CA GLU A 253 17.32 -6.82 10.96
C GLU A 253 16.25 -5.95 11.62
N THR A 254 14.98 -6.36 11.50
CA THR A 254 13.89 -5.73 12.23
C THR A 254 14.07 -5.88 13.74
N ASP A 255 14.32 -7.11 14.23
CA ASP A 255 14.50 -7.38 15.65
C ASP A 255 15.70 -6.59 16.22
N LYS A 256 16.80 -6.47 15.45
CA LYS A 256 17.94 -5.65 15.85
C LYS A 256 17.57 -4.16 15.93
N LEU A 257 16.88 -3.63 14.92
CA LEU A 257 16.52 -2.23 14.90
C LEU A 257 15.57 -1.87 16.04
N PHE A 258 14.62 -2.75 16.39
CA PHE A 258 13.77 -2.59 17.57
C PHE A 258 14.57 -2.61 18.87
N ALA A 259 15.51 -3.52 19.00
CA ALA A 259 16.38 -3.58 20.18
C ALA A 259 17.28 -2.36 20.35
N GLU A 260 17.77 -1.80 19.23
CA GLU A 260 18.60 -0.59 19.21
C GLU A 260 17.77 0.69 19.48
N ASN A 261 16.48 0.69 19.16
CA ASN A 261 15.62 1.87 19.22
C ASN A 261 14.29 1.61 19.95
N PRO A 262 14.30 1.18 21.22
CA PRO A 262 13.09 0.78 21.93
C PRO A 262 12.05 1.91 22.08
N ARG A 263 12.46 3.17 21.95
CA ARG A 263 11.55 4.34 22.06
C ARG A 263 10.86 4.73 20.75
N LEU A 264 11.27 4.18 19.61
CA LEU A 264 10.71 4.55 18.28
C LEU A 264 9.22 4.22 18.13
N PHE A 265 8.69 3.32 18.96
CA PHE A 265 7.30 2.83 18.90
C PHE A 265 6.55 2.98 20.22
N MET A 266 7.12 3.67 21.21
CA MET A 266 6.38 4.03 22.40
C MET A 266 5.48 5.22 22.08
N ILE A 267 4.18 5.02 22.11
CA ILE A 267 3.21 6.13 22.17
C ILE A 267 3.46 6.80 23.51
N PRO A 268 3.74 8.11 23.55
CA PRO A 268 3.88 8.81 24.83
C PRO A 268 2.58 8.67 25.63
N GLU A 269 2.69 8.34 26.91
CA GLU A 269 1.54 8.18 27.81
C GLU A 269 0.71 9.47 27.94
N ASP A 270 1.26 10.62 27.55
CA ASP A 270 0.61 11.92 27.61
C ASP A 270 -0.29 12.25 26.40
N GLY A 271 -0.42 11.33 25.43
CA GLY A 271 -1.24 11.51 24.23
C GLY A 271 -0.80 12.66 23.32
N SER A 272 0.39 13.21 23.51
CA SER A 272 0.90 14.39 22.79
C SER A 272 1.36 14.10 21.36
N THR A 273 1.40 12.83 20.94
CA THR A 273 1.92 12.45 19.61
C THR A 273 0.81 12.55 18.56
N ASN A 274 1.03 13.40 17.57
CA ASN A 274 0.17 13.51 16.40
C ASN A 274 0.27 12.22 15.56
N CYS A 275 -0.85 11.71 15.03
CA CYS A 275 -0.89 10.55 14.12
C CYS A 275 0.12 10.67 12.96
N CYS A 276 0.28 11.88 12.41
CA CYS A 276 1.25 12.16 11.35
C CYS A 276 2.72 11.90 11.77
N ASP A 277 3.05 12.04 13.04
CA ASP A 277 4.40 11.81 13.53
C ASP A 277 4.69 10.31 13.69
N ILE A 278 3.68 9.53 14.06
CA ILE A 278 3.76 8.06 14.13
C ILE A 278 4.00 7.49 12.73
N GLU A 279 3.28 7.97 11.72
CA GLU A 279 3.47 7.54 10.34
C GLU A 279 4.85 7.91 9.79
N LYS A 280 5.30 9.14 10.02
CA LYS A 280 6.67 9.55 9.63
C LYS A 280 7.72 8.66 10.26
N GLN A 281 7.59 8.33 11.54
CA GLN A 281 8.49 7.42 12.24
C GLN A 281 8.43 6.01 11.63
N TRP A 282 7.24 5.53 11.26
CA TRP A 282 7.06 4.25 10.59
C TRP A 282 7.79 4.19 9.24
N PHE A 283 7.66 5.22 8.40
CA PHE A 283 8.37 5.28 7.12
C PHE A 283 9.89 5.37 7.27
N VAL A 284 10.39 6.15 8.24
CA VAL A 284 11.82 6.20 8.55
C VAL A 284 12.32 4.81 8.94
N PHE A 285 11.55 4.08 9.74
CA PHE A 285 11.88 2.75 10.18
C PHE A 285 11.89 1.73 9.03
N VAL A 286 10.88 1.75 8.17
CA VAL A 286 10.82 0.89 6.98
C VAL A 286 11.99 1.16 6.05
N LYS A 287 12.33 2.42 5.83
CA LYS A 287 13.50 2.82 5.04
C LYS A 287 14.80 2.27 5.61
N GLU A 288 14.98 2.35 6.92
CA GLU A 288 16.18 1.85 7.60
C GLU A 288 16.28 0.32 7.51
N ILE A 289 15.18 -0.42 7.77
CA ILE A 289 15.14 -1.87 7.56
C ILE A 289 15.50 -2.21 6.11
N SER A 290 14.88 -1.53 5.17
CA SER A 290 15.08 -1.76 3.74
C SER A 290 16.55 -1.60 3.36
N ASN A 291 17.20 -0.54 3.82
CA ASN A 291 18.62 -0.28 3.56
C ASN A 291 19.51 -1.39 4.16
N ARG A 292 19.27 -1.78 5.41
CA ARG A 292 20.06 -2.83 6.09
C ARG A 292 19.94 -4.17 5.38
N VAL A 293 18.71 -4.55 5.01
CA VAL A 293 18.46 -5.82 4.32
C VAL A 293 19.04 -5.81 2.90
N LEU A 294 18.94 -4.68 2.18
CA LEU A 294 19.53 -4.55 0.84
C LEU A 294 21.04 -4.74 0.87
N LEU A 295 21.72 -4.09 1.81
CA LEU A 295 23.17 -4.22 1.96
C LEU A 295 23.56 -5.68 2.27
N GLN A 296 22.90 -6.32 3.20
CA GLN A 296 23.20 -7.73 3.55
C GLN A 296 22.86 -8.69 2.41
N PHE A 297 21.80 -8.43 1.69
CA PHE A 297 21.46 -9.24 0.51
C PHE A 297 22.49 -9.07 -0.61
N ALA A 298 22.97 -7.84 -0.83
CA ALA A 298 24.05 -7.58 -1.79
C ALA A 298 25.33 -8.32 -1.36
N ASP A 299 25.74 -8.23 -0.10
CA ASP A 299 26.90 -8.94 0.44
C ASP A 299 26.75 -10.46 0.25
N HIS A 300 25.57 -11.01 0.54
CA HIS A 300 25.29 -12.44 0.37
C HIS A 300 25.35 -12.87 -1.11
N LEU A 301 24.86 -12.01 -2.03
CA LEU A 301 25.02 -12.26 -3.46
C LEU A 301 26.50 -12.22 -3.90
N PHE A 302 27.27 -11.27 -3.39
CA PHE A 302 28.70 -11.14 -3.71
C PHE A 302 29.49 -12.37 -3.21
N ASP A 303 29.16 -12.93 -2.06
CA ASP A 303 29.82 -14.08 -1.50
C ASP A 303 29.51 -15.40 -2.25
N HIS A 304 28.34 -15.51 -2.87
CA HIS A 304 27.84 -16.73 -3.49
C HIS A 304 28.00 -16.81 -5.00
N PHE A 305 28.22 -15.68 -5.69
CA PHE A 305 28.34 -15.66 -7.13
C PHE A 305 29.75 -15.30 -7.59
N SER A 306 30.27 -16.06 -8.58
CA SER A 306 31.59 -15.78 -9.14
C SER A 306 31.64 -14.36 -9.73
N GLY A 307 32.75 -13.65 -9.52
CA GLY A 307 32.94 -12.26 -9.94
C GLY A 307 32.66 -11.99 -11.44
N ALA A 308 32.74 -13.00 -12.32
CA ALA A 308 32.41 -12.87 -13.74
C ALA A 308 30.92 -12.65 -14.02
N THR A 309 30.04 -13.33 -13.29
CA THR A 309 28.58 -13.18 -13.44
C THR A 309 28.11 -11.83 -12.89
N LEU A 310 28.64 -11.43 -11.75
CA LEU A 310 28.36 -10.11 -11.16
C LEU A 310 28.84 -8.99 -12.05
N PHE A 311 30.04 -9.11 -12.64
CA PHE A 311 30.59 -8.11 -13.55
C PHE A 311 29.70 -7.90 -14.78
N SER A 312 29.12 -8.99 -15.35
CA SER A 312 28.19 -8.87 -16.49
C SER A 312 26.89 -8.17 -16.11
N ILE A 313 26.36 -8.42 -14.90
CA ILE A 313 25.16 -7.76 -14.38
C ILE A 313 25.43 -6.26 -14.13
N PHE A 314 26.54 -5.93 -13.45
CA PHE A 314 26.91 -4.55 -13.18
C PHE A 314 27.25 -3.78 -14.45
N HIS A 315 27.86 -4.42 -15.43
CA HIS A 315 28.15 -3.78 -16.71
C HIS A 315 26.85 -3.46 -17.46
N THR A 316 25.87 -4.38 -17.44
CA THR A 316 24.56 -4.17 -18.07
C THR A 316 23.74 -3.07 -17.35
N ILE A 317 23.76 -3.06 -16.03
CA ILE A 317 23.10 -2.04 -15.21
C ILE A 317 23.82 -0.70 -15.31
N GLY A 318 25.14 -0.70 -15.29
CA GLY A 318 25.98 0.51 -15.40
C GLY A 318 25.91 1.17 -16.77
N SER A 319 25.84 0.39 -17.84
CA SER A 319 25.66 0.92 -19.20
C SER A 319 24.27 1.52 -19.42
N ALA A 320 23.28 1.16 -18.62
CA ALA A 320 21.93 1.72 -18.64
C ALA A 320 21.75 2.96 -17.74
N GLY A 321 22.81 3.44 -17.06
CA GLY A 321 22.80 4.68 -16.25
C GLY A 321 21.98 4.62 -14.96
N GLY A 322 21.57 3.41 -14.51
CA GLY A 322 20.57 3.24 -13.48
C GLY A 322 21.05 3.05 -12.03
N PHE A 323 22.30 2.62 -11.81
CA PHE A 323 22.74 2.20 -10.47
C PHE A 323 23.28 3.34 -9.58
N TYR A 324 23.80 4.40 -10.18
CA TYR A 324 24.37 5.53 -9.41
C TYR A 324 23.35 6.45 -8.75
N THR A 325 22.08 6.27 -9.01
CA THR A 325 20.98 7.05 -8.38
C THR A 325 20.38 6.35 -7.16
N LEU A 326 20.83 5.13 -6.83
CA LEU A 326 20.30 4.32 -5.71
C LEU A 326 21.26 4.23 -4.50
N LEU A 327 22.50 4.66 -4.65
CA LEU A 327 23.46 4.86 -3.56
C LEU A 327 23.54 6.33 -3.18
#